data_80f1974109016e37a51ac6153914f78d
#
_entry.id   80f1974109016e37a51ac6153914f78d
#
_cell.length_a   1.000
_cell.length_b   1.000
_cell.length_c   1.000
_cell.angle_alpha   90.00
_cell.angle_beta   90.00
_cell.angle_gamma   90.00
#
_symmetry.space_group_name_H-M   'P 1'
#
loop_
_entity.id
_entity.type
_entity.pdbx_description
1 polymer ?
#
loop_
_entity_poly.entity_id
_entity_poly.type
_entity_poly.pdbx_seq_one_letter_code
_entity_poly.pdbx_strand_id
1 'polypeptide(L)'
;MNYEEAVAYIEETPKFTTKNKLEHTKECLRRLGSPEERFKVIHVAGTNGKGSTCAFLTSILREAGYSCGLFTSPHLVVINERFQINEKNIDDDTFLHAFEKVKKLADELVAEGSYHPTYFEFLFLMGMVIFADAGVDYVVLETGLGGKLDATTAVEHPLACVITSISFDHMQYLGNTITAIAGEKAGIIVPGVPVIYDGNDAEAAKVISERAQELGSPYYEVKREDAEILRNTMSGIDFSFKNEYYGNTIFSIPFIAKYQVMNSMLALKTIEVMKNHISVSEDAVCRGVRETRWQGRMETVLPGVIVDGAHNEDGVEKFVETAAHFQKEYPLTLLFSAVDDKDYTDMIRTILDKISFCHVIVTQVGGYRKLPAEHLAEIFKEQGCPSAEACENVEMAFKKALEQKGEDGMLFCVGSLYLVGEIKTAILKGTRK
;
A
#
# COMPACT_ATOMS: atom_id res chain seq x y z
N MET A 1 -20.35 3.13 22.92
CA MET A 1 -18.93 3.50 22.84
C MET A 1 -18.79 4.72 21.96
N ASN A 2 -17.84 5.60 22.23
CA ASN A 2 -17.49 6.68 21.31
C ASN A 2 -16.41 6.19 20.31
N TYR A 3 -16.02 7.05 19.36
CA TYR A 3 -15.05 6.70 18.32
C TYR A 3 -13.68 6.32 18.91
N GLU A 4 -13.16 7.10 19.85
CA GLU A 4 -11.86 6.85 20.48
C GLU A 4 -11.83 5.51 21.23
N GLU A 5 -12.91 5.19 21.95
CA GLU A 5 -13.05 3.89 22.63
C GLU A 5 -13.12 2.72 21.64
N ALA A 6 -13.78 2.91 20.48
CA ALA A 6 -13.85 1.91 19.45
C ALA A 6 -12.49 1.67 18.79
N VAL A 7 -11.73 2.74 18.49
CA VAL A 7 -10.36 2.64 17.98
C VAL A 7 -9.46 1.92 18.97
N ALA A 8 -9.50 2.31 20.25
CA ALA A 8 -8.72 1.67 21.31
C ALA A 8 -9.01 0.17 21.42
N TYR A 9 -10.30 -0.23 21.39
CA TYR A 9 -10.70 -1.64 21.39
C TYR A 9 -10.07 -2.42 20.24
N ILE A 10 -10.10 -1.87 19.01
CA ILE A 10 -9.50 -2.52 17.85
C ILE A 10 -7.98 -2.62 18.03
N GLU A 11 -7.33 -1.55 18.50
CA GLU A 11 -5.88 -1.50 18.65
C GLU A 11 -5.34 -2.43 19.75
N GLU A 12 -6.12 -2.72 20.76
CA GLU A 12 -5.83 -3.71 21.82
C GLU A 12 -6.01 -5.15 21.32
N THR A 13 -6.76 -5.36 20.22
CA THR A 13 -6.91 -6.70 19.62
C THR A 13 -5.56 -7.16 19.05
N PRO A 14 -5.10 -8.40 19.33
CA PRO A 14 -3.80 -8.89 18.89
C PRO A 14 -3.61 -8.79 17.38
N LYS A 15 -2.54 -8.09 16.95
CA LYS A 15 -2.21 -7.84 15.54
C LYS A 15 -1.49 -9.04 14.90
N PHE A 16 -0.57 -9.66 15.67
CA PHE A 16 0.25 -10.78 15.23
C PHE A 16 -0.03 -11.98 16.14
N THR A 17 -1.05 -12.71 15.80
CA THR A 17 -1.45 -13.96 16.48
C THR A 17 -1.63 -15.05 15.45
N THR A 18 -1.86 -16.29 15.90
CA THR A 18 -2.29 -17.37 15.01
C THR A 18 -3.56 -16.94 14.29
N LYS A 19 -3.52 -16.84 12.97
CA LYS A 19 -4.69 -16.49 12.15
C LYS A 19 -5.79 -17.54 12.38
N ASN A 20 -7.02 -17.08 12.47
CA ASN A 20 -8.17 -17.96 12.37
C ASN A 20 -8.17 -18.64 11.00
N LYS A 21 -8.81 -19.81 10.91
CA LYS A 21 -9.02 -20.44 9.60
C LYS A 21 -9.93 -19.55 8.75
N LEU A 22 -9.73 -19.57 7.44
CA LEU A 22 -10.51 -18.75 6.50
C LEU A 22 -12.03 -19.01 6.62
N GLU A 23 -12.41 -20.26 6.97
CA GLU A 23 -13.78 -20.64 7.24
C GLU A 23 -14.42 -19.84 8.39
N HIS A 24 -13.63 -19.42 9.37
CA HIS A 24 -14.12 -18.56 10.45
C HIS A 24 -14.50 -17.17 9.92
N THR A 25 -13.65 -16.57 9.08
CA THR A 25 -13.95 -15.27 8.44
C THR A 25 -15.18 -15.37 7.53
N LYS A 26 -15.33 -16.46 6.76
CA LYS A 26 -16.53 -16.72 5.94
C LYS A 26 -17.80 -16.87 6.80
N GLU A 27 -17.71 -17.56 7.93
CA GLU A 27 -18.83 -17.66 8.87
C GLU A 27 -19.20 -16.28 9.44
N CYS A 28 -18.21 -15.44 9.75
CA CYS A 28 -18.46 -14.06 10.19
C CYS A 28 -19.20 -13.25 9.11
N LEU A 29 -18.77 -13.32 7.84
CA LEU A 29 -19.44 -12.68 6.72
C LEU A 29 -20.90 -13.15 6.59
N ARG A 30 -21.11 -14.47 6.61
CA ARG A 30 -22.46 -15.05 6.54
C ARG A 30 -23.37 -14.55 7.65
N ARG A 31 -22.87 -14.45 8.89
CA ARG A 31 -23.64 -13.91 10.04
C ARG A 31 -23.92 -12.41 9.93
N LEU A 32 -23.05 -11.67 9.23
CA LEU A 32 -23.29 -10.26 8.90
C LEU A 32 -24.24 -10.06 7.72
N GLY A 33 -24.76 -11.15 7.13
CA GLY A 33 -25.69 -11.13 5.99
C GLY A 33 -25.01 -11.01 4.64
N SER A 34 -23.81 -11.60 4.50
CA SER A 34 -22.99 -11.66 3.29
C SER A 34 -22.84 -10.27 2.62
N PRO A 35 -22.32 -9.27 3.34
CA PRO A 35 -22.21 -7.92 2.80
C PRO A 35 -21.35 -7.85 1.54
N GLU A 36 -20.34 -8.74 1.39
CA GLU A 36 -19.44 -8.85 0.24
C GLU A 36 -20.14 -9.23 -1.08
N GLU A 37 -21.34 -9.78 -1.03
CA GLU A 37 -22.12 -10.13 -2.21
C GLU A 37 -22.90 -8.95 -2.82
N ARG A 38 -22.92 -7.78 -2.14
CA ARG A 38 -23.69 -6.60 -2.56
C ARG A 38 -22.96 -5.72 -3.55
N PHE A 39 -21.68 -5.96 -3.80
CA PHE A 39 -20.83 -5.20 -4.69
C PHE A 39 -19.86 -6.12 -5.44
N LYS A 40 -19.21 -5.60 -6.47
CA LYS A 40 -18.21 -6.35 -7.23
C LYS A 40 -16.82 -6.07 -6.68
N VAL A 41 -15.96 -7.09 -6.57
CA VAL A 41 -14.63 -6.98 -5.95
C VAL A 41 -13.51 -7.14 -6.96
N ILE A 42 -12.49 -6.28 -6.88
CA ILE A 42 -11.17 -6.48 -7.48
C ILE A 42 -10.19 -6.72 -6.32
N HIS A 43 -9.56 -7.89 -6.28
CA HIS A 43 -8.72 -8.33 -5.17
C HIS A 43 -7.24 -8.16 -5.50
N VAL A 44 -6.49 -7.44 -4.68
CA VAL A 44 -5.11 -7.03 -4.96
C VAL A 44 -4.16 -7.56 -3.90
N ALA A 45 -3.19 -8.39 -4.30
CA ALA A 45 -2.09 -8.87 -3.48
C ALA A 45 -0.73 -8.42 -4.05
N GLY A 46 0.34 -8.67 -3.31
CA GLY A 46 1.71 -8.36 -3.73
C GLY A 46 2.60 -7.99 -2.54
N THR A 47 3.88 -7.75 -2.78
CA THR A 47 4.78 -7.22 -1.75
C THR A 47 4.71 -5.71 -1.75
N ASN A 48 5.15 -5.05 -2.81
CA ASN A 48 5.11 -3.60 -3.00
C ASN A 48 4.13 -3.24 -4.11
N GLY A 49 3.58 -2.01 -4.07
CA GLY A 49 2.71 -1.50 -5.13
C GLY A 49 1.21 -1.76 -4.94
N LYS A 50 0.79 -2.62 -4.00
CA LYS A 50 -0.64 -2.95 -3.77
C LYS A 50 -1.53 -1.70 -3.68
N GLY A 51 -1.29 -0.88 -2.66
CA GLY A 51 -2.10 0.33 -2.42
C GLY A 51 -2.07 1.31 -3.58
N SER A 52 -0.93 1.47 -4.28
CA SER A 52 -0.84 2.31 -5.49
C SER A 52 -1.69 1.76 -6.63
N THR A 53 -1.63 0.45 -6.89
CA THR A 53 -2.48 -0.21 -7.91
C THR A 53 -3.96 -0.09 -7.55
N CYS A 54 -4.30 -0.27 -6.26
CA CYS A 54 -5.66 -0.04 -5.77
C CYS A 54 -6.13 1.40 -6.02
N ALA A 55 -5.28 2.40 -5.76
CA ALA A 55 -5.60 3.80 -6.00
C ALA A 55 -5.86 4.09 -7.49
N PHE A 56 -5.03 3.56 -8.40
CA PHE A 56 -5.27 3.70 -9.84
C PHE A 56 -6.60 3.07 -10.26
N LEU A 57 -6.91 1.85 -9.80
CA LEU A 57 -8.17 1.17 -10.09
C LEU A 57 -9.37 1.97 -9.58
N THR A 58 -9.32 2.44 -8.33
CA THR A 58 -10.39 3.22 -7.71
C THR A 58 -10.62 4.53 -8.47
N SER A 59 -9.54 5.24 -8.83
CA SER A 59 -9.63 6.50 -9.57
C SER A 59 -10.22 6.31 -10.97
N ILE A 60 -9.81 5.27 -11.71
CA ILE A 60 -10.37 4.96 -13.03
C ILE A 60 -11.87 4.61 -12.93
N LEU A 61 -12.27 3.79 -11.95
CA LEU A 61 -13.68 3.41 -11.76
C LEU A 61 -14.53 4.64 -11.40
N ARG A 62 -14.06 5.52 -10.53
CA ARG A 62 -14.72 6.77 -10.17
C ARG A 62 -14.88 7.70 -11.38
N GLU A 63 -13.83 7.89 -12.20
CA GLU A 63 -13.89 8.71 -13.41
C GLU A 63 -14.83 8.11 -14.49
N ALA A 64 -15.05 6.80 -14.44
CA ALA A 64 -16.06 6.13 -15.25
C ALA A 64 -17.50 6.28 -14.71
N GLY A 65 -17.67 6.93 -13.55
CA GLY A 65 -18.98 7.22 -12.96
C GLY A 65 -19.49 6.14 -12.00
N TYR A 66 -18.66 5.16 -11.62
CA TYR A 66 -19.03 4.15 -10.64
C TYR A 66 -18.74 4.60 -9.20
N SER A 67 -19.59 4.20 -8.27
CA SER A 67 -19.30 4.33 -6.84
C SER A 67 -18.33 3.24 -6.42
N CYS A 68 -17.22 3.61 -5.78
CA CYS A 68 -16.14 2.69 -5.48
C CYS A 68 -15.69 2.77 -4.02
N GLY A 69 -15.67 1.61 -3.34
CA GLY A 69 -15.03 1.41 -2.06
C GLY A 69 -13.57 1.00 -2.24
N LEU A 70 -12.70 1.46 -1.35
CA LEU A 70 -11.31 1.03 -1.24
C LEU A 70 -11.02 0.58 0.17
N PHE A 71 -10.60 -0.69 0.32
CA PHE A 71 -10.03 -1.21 1.55
C PHE A 71 -8.52 -1.34 1.41
N THR A 72 -7.77 -0.71 2.31
CA THR A 72 -6.29 -0.65 2.24
C THR A 72 -5.62 -0.82 3.60
N SER A 73 -4.33 -1.16 3.60
CA SER A 73 -3.51 -1.31 4.81
C SER A 73 -2.01 -1.08 4.57
N PRO A 74 -1.30 -0.55 5.58
CA PRO A 74 -1.81 0.09 6.80
C PRO A 74 -2.34 1.51 6.54
N HIS A 75 -2.94 2.15 7.55
CA HIS A 75 -3.19 3.60 7.56
C HIS A 75 -1.92 4.37 7.94
N LEU A 76 -1.84 5.64 7.59
CA LEU A 76 -0.71 6.52 7.93
C LEU A 76 -0.98 7.35 9.19
N VAL A 77 -2.12 8.03 9.28
CA VAL A 77 -2.47 8.95 10.37
C VAL A 77 -3.66 8.46 11.18
N VAL A 78 -4.78 8.13 10.53
CA VAL A 78 -6.02 7.71 11.19
C VAL A 78 -6.55 6.40 10.61
N ILE A 79 -7.14 5.59 11.46
CA ILE A 79 -7.64 4.25 11.09
C ILE A 79 -8.71 4.30 9.98
N ASN A 80 -9.45 5.42 9.85
CA ASN A 80 -10.47 5.62 8.83
C ASN A 80 -9.91 5.60 7.41
N GLU A 81 -8.60 5.89 7.22
CA GLU A 81 -7.93 5.80 5.92
C GLU A 81 -8.02 4.42 5.28
N ARG A 82 -8.23 3.38 6.09
CA ARG A 82 -8.39 2.00 5.60
C ARG A 82 -9.67 1.78 4.83
N PHE A 83 -10.62 2.69 4.97
CA PHE A 83 -11.95 2.60 4.39
C PHE A 83 -12.25 3.90 3.62
N GLN A 84 -12.17 3.84 2.31
CA GLN A 84 -12.49 5.01 1.49
C GLN A 84 -13.70 4.71 0.60
N ILE A 85 -14.53 5.71 0.41
CA ILE A 85 -15.63 5.70 -0.55
C ILE A 85 -15.41 6.86 -1.50
N ASN A 86 -15.27 6.57 -2.79
CA ASN A 86 -14.96 7.54 -3.84
C ASN A 86 -13.75 8.42 -3.47
N GLU A 87 -12.65 7.77 -3.03
CA GLU A 87 -11.35 8.37 -2.62
C GLU A 87 -11.44 9.29 -1.39
N LYS A 88 -12.51 9.23 -0.62
CA LYS A 88 -12.66 9.96 0.65
C LYS A 88 -12.70 8.97 1.80
N ASN A 89 -11.93 9.27 2.84
CA ASN A 89 -12.02 8.52 4.08
C ASN A 89 -13.44 8.60 4.64
N ILE A 90 -13.92 7.51 5.23
CA ILE A 90 -15.20 7.53 5.95
C ILE A 90 -15.12 8.44 7.18
N ASP A 91 -16.27 8.93 7.63
CA ASP A 91 -16.39 9.68 8.87
C ASP A 91 -16.47 8.77 10.10
N ASP A 92 -16.37 9.38 11.28
CA ASP A 92 -16.31 8.65 12.56
C ASP A 92 -17.66 7.99 12.88
N ASP A 93 -18.79 8.55 12.43
CA ASP A 93 -20.11 7.95 12.64
C ASP A 93 -20.28 6.67 11.82
N THR A 94 -19.84 6.68 10.56
CA THR A 94 -19.82 5.50 9.68
C THR A 94 -18.92 4.41 10.26
N PHE A 95 -17.73 4.79 10.77
CA PHE A 95 -16.81 3.89 11.44
C PHE A 95 -17.47 3.24 12.66
N LEU A 96 -18.05 4.06 13.55
CA LEU A 96 -18.66 3.59 14.79
C LEU A 96 -19.84 2.65 14.52
N HIS A 97 -20.67 2.95 13.52
CA HIS A 97 -21.79 2.08 13.14
C HIS A 97 -21.34 0.69 12.69
N ALA A 98 -20.30 0.62 11.84
CA ALA A 98 -19.75 -0.66 11.40
C ALA A 98 -19.07 -1.41 12.54
N PHE A 99 -18.33 -0.67 13.40
CA PHE A 99 -17.71 -1.22 14.60
C PHE A 99 -18.73 -1.90 15.50
N GLU A 100 -19.85 -1.24 15.81
CA GLU A 100 -20.90 -1.79 16.70
C GLU A 100 -21.48 -3.09 16.14
N LYS A 101 -21.72 -3.17 14.83
CA LYS A 101 -22.20 -4.39 14.16
C LYS A 101 -21.20 -5.55 14.30
N VAL A 102 -19.92 -5.29 14.00
CA VAL A 102 -18.88 -6.33 14.05
C VAL A 102 -18.55 -6.73 15.49
N LYS A 103 -18.54 -5.76 16.43
CA LYS A 103 -18.35 -6.04 17.84
C LYS A 103 -19.45 -6.93 18.41
N LYS A 104 -20.71 -6.65 18.08
CA LYS A 104 -21.83 -7.50 18.48
C LYS A 104 -21.64 -8.93 18.01
N LEU A 105 -21.27 -9.13 16.74
CA LEU A 105 -20.95 -10.47 16.21
C LEU A 105 -19.79 -11.11 16.97
N ALA A 106 -18.70 -10.38 17.24
CA ALA A 106 -17.55 -10.90 17.97
C ALA A 106 -17.92 -11.34 19.39
N ASP A 107 -18.75 -10.56 20.10
CA ASP A 107 -19.24 -10.90 21.43
C ASP A 107 -20.12 -12.18 21.40
N GLU A 108 -20.98 -12.34 20.39
CA GLU A 108 -21.81 -13.53 20.17
C GLU A 108 -20.94 -14.78 19.93
N LEU A 109 -19.92 -14.68 19.04
CA LEU A 109 -18.99 -15.78 18.75
C LEU A 109 -18.25 -16.23 20.02
N VAL A 110 -17.75 -15.30 20.80
CA VAL A 110 -17.05 -15.62 22.06
C VAL A 110 -18.00 -16.27 23.05
N ALA A 111 -19.25 -15.79 23.20
CA ALA A 111 -20.26 -16.39 24.07
C ALA A 111 -20.63 -17.83 23.65
N GLU A 112 -20.55 -18.15 22.36
CA GLU A 112 -20.74 -19.49 21.80
C GLU A 112 -19.49 -20.40 21.94
N GLY A 113 -18.39 -19.89 22.49
CA GLY A 113 -17.12 -20.62 22.62
C GLY A 113 -16.27 -20.65 21.35
N SER A 114 -16.57 -19.79 20.39
CA SER A 114 -15.76 -19.59 19.18
C SER A 114 -14.68 -18.51 19.39
N TYR A 115 -13.88 -18.25 18.36
CA TYR A 115 -12.77 -17.30 18.42
C TYR A 115 -13.24 -15.87 18.09
N HIS A 116 -12.65 -14.91 18.80
CA HIS A 116 -12.76 -13.49 18.44
C HIS A 116 -12.02 -13.23 17.10
N PRO A 117 -12.56 -12.43 16.18
CA PRO A 117 -11.82 -11.99 14.99
C PRO A 117 -10.49 -11.30 15.39
N THR A 118 -9.40 -11.61 14.71
CA THR A 118 -8.12 -10.91 14.89
C THR A 118 -8.24 -9.45 14.47
N TYR A 119 -7.25 -8.63 14.80
CA TYR A 119 -7.20 -7.20 14.43
C TYR A 119 -7.55 -6.96 12.95
N PHE A 120 -6.90 -7.69 12.03
CA PHE A 120 -7.12 -7.48 10.61
C PHE A 120 -8.46 -8.06 10.13
N GLU A 121 -8.86 -9.22 10.64
CA GLU A 121 -10.19 -9.80 10.35
C GLU A 121 -11.32 -8.86 10.79
N PHE A 122 -11.20 -8.25 11.97
CA PHE A 122 -12.17 -7.30 12.47
C PHE A 122 -12.32 -6.09 11.54
N LEU A 123 -11.18 -5.48 11.13
CA LEU A 123 -11.18 -4.36 10.19
C LEU A 123 -11.73 -4.76 8.81
N PHE A 124 -11.37 -5.93 8.31
CA PHE A 124 -11.90 -6.43 7.04
C PHE A 124 -13.44 -6.57 7.09
N LEU A 125 -13.97 -7.17 8.16
CA LEU A 125 -15.43 -7.31 8.35
C LEU A 125 -16.13 -5.95 8.44
N MET A 126 -15.53 -4.97 9.14
CA MET A 126 -16.02 -3.59 9.15
C MET A 126 -16.07 -3.01 7.73
N GLY A 127 -15.00 -3.19 6.94
CA GLY A 127 -14.95 -2.72 5.55
C GLY A 127 -16.09 -3.28 4.71
N MET A 128 -16.37 -4.56 4.82
CA MET A 128 -17.47 -5.21 4.08
C MET A 128 -18.82 -4.61 4.46
N VAL A 129 -19.06 -4.38 5.76
CA VAL A 129 -20.29 -3.72 6.25
C VAL A 129 -20.39 -2.28 5.73
N ILE A 130 -19.32 -1.49 5.84
CA ILE A 130 -19.28 -0.08 5.40
C ILE A 130 -19.64 0.03 3.92
N PHE A 131 -19.01 -0.76 3.06
CA PHE A 131 -19.21 -0.68 1.62
C PHE A 131 -20.61 -1.17 1.20
N ALA A 132 -21.12 -2.21 1.87
CA ALA A 132 -22.48 -2.69 1.62
C ALA A 132 -23.56 -1.68 2.04
N ASP A 133 -23.38 -1.04 3.21
CA ASP A 133 -24.30 -0.02 3.70
C ASP A 133 -24.25 1.27 2.84
N ALA A 134 -23.08 1.60 2.27
CA ALA A 134 -22.91 2.70 1.34
C ALA A 134 -23.45 2.41 -0.07
N GLY A 135 -23.75 1.16 -0.40
CA GLY A 135 -24.28 0.76 -1.70
C GLY A 135 -23.31 1.02 -2.86
N VAL A 136 -22.01 0.78 -2.66
CA VAL A 136 -21.02 0.98 -3.72
C VAL A 136 -21.15 -0.07 -4.82
N ASP A 137 -20.81 0.30 -6.06
CA ASP A 137 -20.83 -0.64 -7.21
C ASP A 137 -19.65 -1.61 -7.18
N TYR A 138 -18.47 -1.11 -6.80
CA TYR A 138 -17.21 -1.83 -6.80
C TYR A 138 -16.44 -1.63 -5.49
N VAL A 139 -15.70 -2.64 -5.09
CA VAL A 139 -14.70 -2.55 -4.02
C VAL A 139 -13.35 -3.01 -4.55
N VAL A 140 -12.34 -2.17 -4.41
CA VAL A 140 -10.94 -2.55 -4.60
C VAL A 140 -10.39 -2.96 -3.24
N LEU A 141 -9.97 -4.23 -3.13
CA LEU A 141 -9.68 -4.89 -1.86
C LEU A 141 -8.20 -5.26 -1.78
N GLU A 142 -7.43 -4.54 -0.96
CA GLU A 142 -6.02 -4.82 -0.71
C GLU A 142 -5.85 -5.90 0.36
N THR A 143 -5.01 -6.93 0.10
CA THR A 143 -4.60 -7.91 1.11
C THR A 143 -3.77 -7.27 2.21
N GLY A 144 -3.92 -7.73 3.45
CA GLY A 144 -3.08 -7.31 4.55
C GLY A 144 -1.69 -7.95 4.53
N LEU A 145 -1.64 -9.29 4.51
CA LEU A 145 -0.39 -10.05 4.55
C LEU A 145 -0.53 -11.39 3.84
N GLY A 146 0.32 -11.62 2.84
CA GLY A 146 0.32 -12.85 2.06
C GLY A 146 -0.82 -12.87 1.05
N GLY A 147 -1.70 -13.82 1.13
CA GLY A 147 -2.87 -14.00 0.27
C GLY A 147 -3.67 -15.23 0.71
N LYS A 148 -3.08 -16.42 0.68
CA LYS A 148 -3.76 -17.71 0.93
C LYS A 148 -4.59 -17.76 2.22
N LEU A 149 -4.10 -17.18 3.30
CA LEU A 149 -4.75 -17.12 4.62
C LEU A 149 -5.09 -15.69 5.03
N ASP A 150 -5.12 -14.75 4.09
CA ASP A 150 -5.54 -13.39 4.38
C ASP A 150 -7.06 -13.32 4.51
N ALA A 151 -7.56 -12.51 5.46
CA ALA A 151 -9.00 -12.38 5.69
C ALA A 151 -9.76 -11.96 4.42
N THR A 152 -9.13 -11.15 3.57
CA THR A 152 -9.73 -10.67 2.31
C THR A 152 -10.01 -11.80 1.31
N THR A 153 -9.31 -12.94 1.43
CA THR A 153 -9.52 -14.13 0.60
C THR A 153 -10.82 -14.89 0.97
N ALA A 154 -11.52 -14.47 2.02
CA ALA A 154 -12.87 -14.93 2.30
C ALA A 154 -13.90 -14.49 1.24
N VAL A 155 -13.60 -13.47 0.43
CA VAL A 155 -14.40 -13.09 -0.75
C VAL A 155 -14.21 -14.13 -1.85
N GLU A 156 -15.26 -14.90 -2.14
CA GLU A 156 -15.17 -16.08 -3.01
C GLU A 156 -15.34 -15.76 -4.51
N HIS A 157 -15.89 -14.60 -4.86
CA HIS A 157 -16.25 -14.26 -6.24
C HIS A 157 -15.73 -12.88 -6.67
N PRO A 158 -14.40 -12.62 -6.62
CA PRO A 158 -13.87 -11.39 -7.19
C PRO A 158 -14.01 -11.38 -8.71
N LEU A 159 -14.13 -10.21 -9.34
CA LEU A 159 -14.14 -10.06 -10.80
C LEU A 159 -12.76 -10.28 -11.42
N ALA A 160 -11.72 -9.89 -10.68
CA ALA A 160 -10.34 -10.06 -11.08
C ALA A 160 -9.44 -10.12 -9.84
N CYS A 161 -8.35 -10.86 -9.95
CA CYS A 161 -7.24 -10.86 -9.00
C CYS A 161 -6.06 -10.11 -9.62
N VAL A 162 -5.37 -9.29 -8.82
CA VAL A 162 -4.18 -8.55 -9.26
C VAL A 162 -3.03 -8.88 -8.31
N ILE A 163 -1.87 -9.26 -8.85
CA ILE A 163 -0.67 -9.54 -8.06
C ILE A 163 0.43 -8.58 -8.51
N THR A 164 0.76 -7.63 -7.63
CA THR A 164 1.81 -6.64 -7.87
C THR A 164 3.20 -7.24 -7.65
N SER A 165 4.27 -6.44 -7.59
CA SER A 165 5.63 -6.96 -7.46
C SER A 165 5.78 -7.92 -6.28
N ILE A 166 6.60 -8.95 -6.47
CA ILE A 166 7.00 -9.91 -5.45
C ILE A 166 8.46 -9.64 -5.10
N SER A 167 8.73 -9.51 -3.80
CA SER A 167 10.08 -9.35 -3.26
C SER A 167 10.14 -9.89 -1.83
N PHE A 168 11.32 -9.94 -1.24
CA PHE A 168 11.49 -10.38 0.14
C PHE A 168 10.87 -9.37 1.10
N ASP A 169 9.88 -9.82 1.84
CA ASP A 169 9.27 -9.13 2.97
C ASP A 169 8.52 -10.14 3.85
N HIS A 170 8.41 -9.84 5.14
CA HIS A 170 7.70 -10.70 6.10
C HIS A 170 8.11 -12.18 6.05
N MET A 171 9.39 -12.46 5.82
CA MET A 171 9.94 -13.81 5.60
C MET A 171 9.59 -14.79 6.73
N GLN A 172 9.47 -14.31 7.96
CA GLN A 172 9.03 -15.12 9.11
C GLN A 172 7.62 -15.71 8.98
N TYR A 173 6.77 -15.14 8.10
CA TYR A 173 5.39 -15.60 7.88
C TYR A 173 5.18 -16.20 6.49
N LEU A 174 5.85 -15.67 5.46
CA LEU A 174 5.60 -16.01 4.06
C LEU A 174 6.65 -16.98 3.47
N GLY A 175 7.70 -17.27 4.23
CA GLY A 175 8.84 -18.06 3.76
C GLY A 175 10.01 -17.21 3.28
N ASN A 176 11.13 -17.87 3.01
CA ASN A 176 12.43 -17.25 2.74
C ASN A 176 12.88 -17.42 1.27
N THR A 177 11.96 -17.67 0.36
CA THR A 177 12.20 -17.75 -1.08
C THR A 177 11.13 -16.99 -1.85
N ILE A 178 11.49 -16.49 -3.03
CA ILE A 178 10.53 -15.83 -3.94
C ILE A 178 9.39 -16.79 -4.32
N THR A 179 9.69 -18.06 -4.59
CA THR A 179 8.70 -19.11 -4.84
C THR A 179 7.68 -19.23 -3.70
N ALA A 180 8.11 -19.26 -2.44
CA ALA A 180 7.22 -19.38 -1.29
C ALA A 180 6.33 -18.15 -1.14
N ILE A 181 6.92 -16.94 -1.22
CA ILE A 181 6.21 -15.68 -1.12
C ILE A 181 5.19 -15.52 -2.27
N ALA A 182 5.59 -15.86 -3.50
CA ALA A 182 4.70 -15.85 -4.66
C ALA A 182 3.55 -16.85 -4.50
N GLY A 183 3.82 -18.04 -3.97
CA GLY A 183 2.80 -19.07 -3.68
C GLY A 183 1.75 -18.61 -2.66
N GLU A 184 2.20 -17.93 -1.59
CA GLU A 184 1.28 -17.33 -0.61
C GLU A 184 0.39 -16.26 -1.22
N LYS A 185 0.94 -15.39 -2.08
CA LYS A 185 0.18 -14.32 -2.74
C LYS A 185 -0.73 -14.85 -3.87
N ALA A 186 -0.28 -15.87 -4.62
CA ALA A 186 -1.09 -16.58 -5.60
C ALA A 186 -2.30 -17.31 -4.97
N GLY A 187 -2.32 -17.43 -3.64
CA GLY A 187 -3.48 -17.94 -2.89
C GLY A 187 -4.77 -17.11 -3.04
N ILE A 188 -4.70 -15.87 -3.56
CA ILE A 188 -5.90 -15.07 -3.87
C ILE A 188 -6.57 -15.48 -5.18
N ILE A 189 -5.92 -16.29 -6.02
CA ILE A 189 -6.46 -16.71 -7.33
C ILE A 189 -7.63 -17.67 -7.10
N VAL A 190 -8.77 -17.31 -7.65
CA VAL A 190 -10.02 -18.08 -7.56
C VAL A 190 -10.27 -18.81 -8.89
N PRO A 191 -10.76 -20.07 -8.90
CA PRO A 191 -11.00 -20.82 -10.13
C PRO A 191 -11.85 -20.07 -11.16
N GLY A 192 -11.33 -19.96 -12.37
CA GLY A 192 -11.99 -19.29 -13.51
C GLY A 192 -11.95 -17.75 -13.48
N VAL A 193 -11.46 -17.14 -12.40
CA VAL A 193 -11.33 -15.69 -12.28
C VAL A 193 -10.00 -15.23 -12.90
N PRO A 194 -10.00 -14.17 -13.75
CA PRO A 194 -8.77 -13.69 -14.37
C PRO A 194 -7.79 -13.13 -13.31
N VAL A 195 -6.48 -13.41 -13.52
CA VAL A 195 -5.39 -12.83 -12.73
C VAL A 195 -4.47 -12.01 -13.62
N ILE A 196 -4.17 -10.80 -13.17
CA ILE A 196 -3.21 -9.87 -13.80
C ILE A 196 -2.02 -9.76 -12.83
N TYR A 197 -0.79 -9.89 -13.33
CA TYR A 197 0.36 -9.90 -12.45
C TYR A 197 1.60 -9.24 -13.02
N ASP A 198 2.47 -8.77 -12.13
CA ASP A 198 3.80 -8.26 -12.43
C ASP A 198 4.71 -9.44 -12.84
N GLY A 199 5.16 -9.46 -14.09
CA GLY A 199 6.00 -10.49 -14.69
C GLY A 199 7.49 -10.17 -14.70
N ASN A 200 7.95 -9.16 -13.97
CA ASN A 200 9.37 -8.77 -14.00
C ASN A 200 10.30 -9.71 -13.23
N ASP A 201 9.78 -10.46 -12.26
CA ASP A 201 10.49 -11.55 -11.62
C ASP A 201 10.05 -12.90 -12.22
N ALA A 202 10.96 -13.60 -12.91
CA ALA A 202 10.63 -14.82 -13.65
C ALA A 202 10.25 -16.00 -12.73
N GLU A 203 10.80 -16.06 -11.50
CA GLU A 203 10.49 -17.10 -10.53
C GLU A 203 9.06 -16.90 -9.99
N ALA A 204 8.72 -15.67 -9.60
CA ALA A 204 7.38 -15.32 -9.15
C ALA A 204 6.33 -15.50 -10.26
N ALA A 205 6.63 -15.02 -11.49
CA ALA A 205 5.75 -15.13 -12.64
C ALA A 205 5.41 -16.58 -12.96
N LYS A 206 6.41 -17.48 -12.89
CA LYS A 206 6.20 -18.92 -13.07
C LYS A 206 5.23 -19.49 -12.03
N VAL A 207 5.41 -19.20 -10.75
CA VAL A 207 4.53 -19.69 -9.67
C VAL A 207 3.10 -19.22 -9.87
N ILE A 208 2.90 -17.93 -10.20
CA ILE A 208 1.58 -17.34 -10.39
C ILE A 208 0.89 -17.95 -11.62
N SER A 209 1.59 -18.08 -12.74
CA SER A 209 1.03 -18.66 -13.97
C SER A 209 0.69 -20.14 -13.81
N GLU A 210 1.55 -20.93 -13.18
CA GLU A 210 1.27 -22.35 -12.88
C GLU A 210 0.03 -22.49 -12.00
N ARG A 211 -0.09 -21.65 -10.94
CA ARG A 211 -1.28 -21.64 -10.08
C ARG A 211 -2.54 -21.25 -10.82
N ALA A 212 -2.49 -20.26 -11.69
CA ALA A 212 -3.63 -19.88 -12.54
C ALA A 212 -4.06 -21.02 -13.47
N GLN A 213 -3.10 -21.70 -14.10
CA GLN A 213 -3.37 -22.86 -14.98
C GLN A 213 -4.03 -24.02 -14.21
N GLU A 214 -3.53 -24.35 -13.00
CA GLU A 214 -4.12 -25.36 -12.14
C GLU A 214 -5.61 -25.09 -11.83
N LEU A 215 -5.96 -23.80 -11.68
CA LEU A 215 -7.32 -23.35 -11.36
C LEU A 215 -8.19 -23.07 -12.59
N GLY A 216 -7.65 -23.25 -13.81
CA GLY A 216 -8.34 -22.89 -15.06
C GLY A 216 -8.65 -21.39 -15.18
N SER A 217 -7.85 -20.55 -14.53
CA SER A 217 -8.01 -19.09 -14.51
C SER A 217 -7.27 -18.46 -15.68
N PRO A 218 -7.88 -17.53 -16.43
CA PRO A 218 -7.15 -16.71 -17.41
C PRO A 218 -6.08 -15.89 -16.68
N TYR A 219 -4.87 -15.77 -17.26
CA TYR A 219 -3.78 -15.02 -16.65
C TYR A 219 -3.10 -14.10 -17.64
N TYR A 220 -2.69 -12.93 -17.14
CA TYR A 220 -2.15 -11.83 -17.95
C TYR A 220 -0.90 -11.27 -17.28
N GLU A 221 0.23 -11.51 -17.91
CA GLU A 221 1.52 -10.98 -17.49
C GLU A 221 1.67 -9.54 -17.97
N VAL A 222 2.21 -8.66 -17.13
CA VAL A 222 2.57 -7.27 -17.44
C VAL A 222 4.02 -7.05 -17.06
N LYS A 223 4.82 -6.47 -17.98
CA LYS A 223 6.25 -6.23 -17.78
C LYS A 223 6.61 -4.76 -17.95
N ARG A 224 7.73 -4.34 -17.37
CA ARG A 224 8.24 -2.96 -17.51
C ARG A 224 8.54 -2.61 -18.96
N GLU A 225 8.97 -3.58 -19.77
CA GLU A 225 9.25 -3.42 -21.20
C GLU A 225 8.00 -3.15 -22.06
N ASP A 226 6.81 -3.37 -21.49
CA ASP A 226 5.54 -3.03 -22.12
C ASP A 226 5.24 -1.52 -22.06
N ALA A 227 6.00 -0.77 -21.26
CA ALA A 227 5.92 0.69 -21.24
C ALA A 227 7.08 1.33 -22.01
N GLU A 228 6.76 2.45 -22.66
CA GLU A 228 7.75 3.41 -23.15
C GLU A 228 7.55 4.73 -22.40
N ILE A 229 8.54 5.12 -21.58
CA ILE A 229 8.52 6.40 -20.86
C ILE A 229 8.91 7.50 -21.84
N LEU A 230 7.99 8.41 -22.13
CA LEU A 230 8.16 9.52 -23.05
C LEU A 230 8.70 10.76 -22.36
N ARG A 231 8.27 10.98 -21.11
CA ARG A 231 8.69 12.12 -20.29
C ARG A 231 8.69 11.74 -18.82
N ASN A 232 9.71 12.16 -18.06
CA ASN A 232 9.77 12.05 -16.61
C ASN A 232 10.22 13.38 -16.02
N THR A 233 9.35 13.99 -15.22
CA THR A 233 9.57 15.33 -14.61
C THR A 233 9.11 15.32 -13.16
N MET A 234 9.38 16.42 -12.44
CA MET A 234 8.88 16.65 -11.07
C MET A 234 7.34 16.72 -10.98
N SER A 235 6.64 16.94 -12.08
CA SER A 235 5.17 17.00 -12.12
C SER A 235 4.51 15.69 -12.52
N GLY A 236 5.29 14.68 -12.95
CA GLY A 236 4.76 13.37 -13.34
C GLY A 236 5.50 12.72 -14.49
N ILE A 237 4.99 11.57 -14.89
CA ILE A 237 5.54 10.73 -15.96
C ILE A 237 4.49 10.55 -17.04
N ASP A 238 4.90 10.82 -18.31
CA ASP A 238 4.12 10.45 -19.50
C ASP A 238 4.71 9.17 -20.10
N PHE A 239 3.85 8.23 -20.41
CA PHE A 239 4.25 6.96 -21.00
C PHE A 239 3.19 6.41 -21.96
N SER A 240 3.60 5.54 -22.87
CA SER A 240 2.70 4.69 -23.65
C SER A 240 2.75 3.26 -23.11
N PHE A 241 1.63 2.56 -23.21
CA PHE A 241 1.53 1.14 -22.87
C PHE A 241 1.38 0.34 -24.16
N LYS A 242 2.36 -0.51 -24.48
CA LYS A 242 2.36 -1.37 -25.67
C LYS A 242 1.26 -2.44 -25.57
N ASN A 243 0.05 -2.03 -25.89
CA ASN A 243 -1.14 -2.83 -25.72
C ASN A 243 -2.14 -2.50 -26.86
N GLU A 244 -2.65 -3.53 -27.55
CA GLU A 244 -3.56 -3.34 -28.68
C GLU A 244 -4.88 -2.64 -28.28
N TYR A 245 -5.36 -2.83 -27.05
CA TYR A 245 -6.60 -2.24 -26.56
C TYR A 245 -6.50 -0.72 -26.44
N TYR A 246 -5.35 -0.20 -26.01
CA TYR A 246 -5.12 1.23 -25.82
C TYR A 246 -4.42 1.88 -27.03
N GLY A 247 -3.89 1.09 -27.94
CA GLY A 247 -3.22 1.58 -29.15
C GLY A 247 -2.08 2.54 -28.84
N ASN A 248 -2.17 3.77 -29.37
CA ASN A 248 -1.17 4.81 -29.21
C ASN A 248 -1.50 5.80 -28.09
N THR A 249 -2.38 5.46 -27.16
CA THR A 249 -2.77 6.34 -26.05
C THR A 249 -1.57 6.66 -25.16
N ILE A 250 -1.37 7.94 -24.88
CA ILE A 250 -0.35 8.44 -23.94
C ILE A 250 -1.03 8.64 -22.58
N PHE A 251 -0.52 7.96 -21.57
CA PHE A 251 -0.94 8.10 -20.19
C PHE A 251 -0.02 9.04 -19.44
N SER A 252 -0.59 9.84 -18.55
CA SER A 252 0.15 10.72 -17.65
C SER A 252 -0.18 10.36 -16.21
N ILE A 253 0.85 10.05 -15.41
CA ILE A 253 0.69 9.80 -13.96
C ILE A 253 1.30 10.94 -13.16
N PRO A 254 0.67 11.38 -12.05
CA PRO A 254 1.14 12.49 -11.23
C PRO A 254 2.17 12.02 -10.16
N PHE A 255 3.06 11.12 -10.56
CA PHE A 255 4.09 10.54 -9.70
C PHE A 255 5.46 10.68 -10.35
N ILE A 256 6.49 10.91 -9.54
CA ILE A 256 7.87 11.08 -10.00
C ILE A 256 8.64 9.75 -10.09
N ALA A 257 8.16 8.71 -9.40
CA ALA A 257 8.82 7.42 -9.33
C ALA A 257 8.38 6.48 -10.45
N LYS A 258 9.35 5.94 -11.20
CA LYS A 258 9.10 5.06 -12.36
C LYS A 258 8.33 3.78 -12.02
N TYR A 259 8.45 3.26 -10.78
CA TYR A 259 7.69 2.08 -10.38
C TYR A 259 6.17 2.28 -10.40
N GLN A 260 5.71 3.54 -10.33
CA GLN A 260 4.29 3.85 -10.45
C GLN A 260 3.74 3.63 -11.87
N VAL A 261 4.60 3.65 -12.89
CA VAL A 261 4.22 3.26 -14.25
C VAL A 261 3.79 1.79 -14.26
N MET A 262 4.56 0.91 -13.61
CA MET A 262 4.20 -0.51 -13.50
C MET A 262 2.89 -0.72 -12.74
N ASN A 263 2.69 -0.03 -11.61
CA ASN A 263 1.45 -0.10 -10.85
C ASN A 263 0.23 0.38 -11.67
N SER A 264 0.41 1.45 -12.46
CA SER A 264 -0.65 1.94 -13.35
C SER A 264 -0.94 0.98 -14.50
N MET A 265 0.08 0.32 -15.09
CA MET A 265 -0.12 -0.69 -16.14
C MET A 265 -0.89 -1.91 -15.64
N LEU A 266 -0.65 -2.36 -14.41
CA LEU A 266 -1.44 -3.43 -13.79
C LEU A 266 -2.92 -3.03 -13.67
N ALA A 267 -3.19 -1.79 -13.26
CA ALA A 267 -4.56 -1.26 -13.22
C ALA A 267 -5.17 -1.15 -14.62
N LEU A 268 -4.44 -0.60 -15.60
CA LEU A 268 -4.86 -0.50 -17.00
C LEU A 268 -5.20 -1.87 -17.58
N LYS A 269 -4.33 -2.86 -17.38
CA LYS A 269 -4.56 -4.23 -17.85
C LYS A 269 -5.77 -4.87 -17.17
N THR A 270 -6.00 -4.57 -15.90
CA THR A 270 -7.17 -5.07 -15.17
C THR A 270 -8.46 -4.49 -15.77
N ILE A 271 -8.51 -3.19 -16.06
CA ILE A 271 -9.66 -2.54 -16.72
C ILE A 271 -9.92 -3.16 -18.11
N GLU A 272 -8.88 -3.35 -18.91
CA GLU A 272 -8.99 -4.03 -20.21
C GLU A 272 -9.58 -5.44 -20.09
N VAL A 273 -9.06 -6.25 -19.18
CA VAL A 273 -9.53 -7.64 -18.98
C VAL A 273 -10.99 -7.66 -18.52
N MET A 274 -11.41 -6.68 -17.74
CA MET A 274 -12.77 -6.56 -17.23
C MET A 274 -13.75 -5.90 -18.20
N LYS A 275 -13.36 -5.51 -19.41
CA LYS A 275 -14.17 -4.75 -20.38
C LYS A 275 -15.56 -5.34 -20.70
N ASN A 276 -15.74 -6.65 -20.52
CA ASN A 276 -17.03 -7.31 -20.70
C ASN A 276 -17.95 -7.21 -19.45
N HIS A 277 -17.40 -6.77 -18.33
CA HIS A 277 -18.12 -6.62 -17.06
C HIS A 277 -18.33 -5.17 -16.66
N ILE A 278 -17.47 -4.27 -17.16
CA ILE A 278 -17.51 -2.83 -16.89
C ILE A 278 -17.41 -2.04 -18.19
N SER A 279 -18.09 -0.90 -18.25
CA SER A 279 -17.97 0.04 -19.37
C SER A 279 -17.16 1.25 -18.93
N VAL A 280 -15.92 1.35 -19.41
CA VAL A 280 -15.03 2.48 -19.10
C VAL A 280 -14.55 3.07 -20.40
N SER A 281 -14.81 4.36 -20.64
CA SER A 281 -14.31 5.05 -21.83
C SER A 281 -12.81 5.31 -21.70
N GLU A 282 -12.09 5.36 -22.82
CA GLU A 282 -10.66 5.69 -22.85
C GLU A 282 -10.37 7.03 -22.16
N ASP A 283 -11.25 8.00 -22.35
CA ASP A 283 -11.14 9.32 -21.70
C ASP A 283 -11.27 9.23 -20.16
N ALA A 284 -12.17 8.38 -19.65
CA ALA A 284 -12.26 8.12 -18.20
C ALA A 284 -11.02 7.40 -17.68
N VAL A 285 -10.44 6.45 -18.43
CA VAL A 285 -9.19 5.80 -18.08
C VAL A 285 -8.06 6.82 -17.97
N CYS A 286 -7.88 7.66 -19.00
CA CYS A 286 -6.84 8.69 -19.02
C CYS A 286 -6.99 9.69 -17.87
N ARG A 287 -8.22 10.16 -17.58
CA ARG A 287 -8.47 11.02 -16.42
C ARG A 287 -8.18 10.31 -15.10
N GLY A 288 -8.67 9.09 -14.93
CA GLY A 288 -8.46 8.30 -13.71
C GLY A 288 -6.99 8.10 -13.39
N VAL A 289 -6.19 7.74 -14.39
CA VAL A 289 -4.74 7.60 -14.24
C VAL A 289 -4.08 8.93 -13.86
N ARG A 290 -4.47 10.04 -14.48
CA ARG A 290 -3.89 11.37 -14.25
C ARG A 290 -4.29 11.96 -12.89
N GLU A 291 -5.51 11.70 -12.45
CA GLU A 291 -6.04 12.27 -11.20
C GLU A 291 -5.72 11.40 -9.97
N THR A 292 -5.15 10.20 -10.16
CA THR A 292 -4.78 9.30 -9.06
C THR A 292 -3.88 9.99 -8.04
N ARG A 293 -4.19 9.83 -6.76
CA ARG A 293 -3.38 10.29 -5.63
C ARG A 293 -3.15 9.13 -4.68
N TRP A 294 -1.92 8.98 -4.21
CA TRP A 294 -1.58 7.97 -3.22
C TRP A 294 -0.52 8.48 -2.26
N GLN A 295 -0.82 8.40 -0.98
CA GLN A 295 -0.01 9.00 0.07
C GLN A 295 1.24 8.15 0.39
N GLY A 296 2.34 8.83 0.78
CA GLY A 296 3.55 8.18 1.27
C GLY A 296 4.32 7.37 0.21
N ARG A 297 4.20 7.72 -1.07
CA ARG A 297 4.94 7.10 -2.18
C ARG A 297 5.59 8.18 -3.04
N MET A 298 6.82 8.57 -2.68
CA MET A 298 7.53 9.71 -3.26
C MET A 298 6.62 10.95 -3.32
N GLU A 299 5.86 11.16 -2.25
CA GLU A 299 4.87 12.22 -2.12
C GLU A 299 5.54 13.53 -1.72
N THR A 300 5.33 14.59 -2.50
CA THR A 300 5.73 15.95 -2.12
C THR A 300 4.73 16.51 -1.12
N VAL A 301 5.12 16.67 0.13
CA VAL A 301 4.26 17.17 1.22
C VAL A 301 4.42 18.65 1.51
N LEU A 302 5.59 19.21 1.21
CA LEU A 302 5.93 20.62 1.26
C LEU A 302 6.92 20.93 0.12
N PRO A 303 7.15 22.19 -0.26
CA PRO A 303 8.16 22.54 -1.25
C PRO A 303 9.54 21.98 -0.90
N GLY A 304 10.07 21.11 -1.78
CA GLY A 304 11.35 20.44 -1.59
C GLY A 304 11.38 19.39 -0.46
N VAL A 305 10.22 18.90 -0.02
CA VAL A 305 10.09 17.82 0.99
C VAL A 305 9.31 16.66 0.42
N ILE A 306 9.96 15.52 0.33
CA ILE A 306 9.40 14.28 -0.21
C ILE A 306 9.38 13.22 0.90
N VAL A 307 8.23 12.57 1.06
CA VAL A 307 8.07 11.43 1.97
C VAL A 307 7.87 10.14 1.18
N ASP A 308 8.51 9.06 1.64
CA ASP A 308 8.35 7.73 1.05
C ASP A 308 8.30 6.64 2.12
N GLY A 309 7.37 5.73 1.98
CA GLY A 309 7.18 4.61 2.90
C GLY A 309 8.03 3.37 2.58
N ALA A 310 9.11 3.50 1.81
CA ALA A 310 10.06 2.41 1.58
C ALA A 310 10.61 1.89 2.91
N HIS A 311 10.48 0.58 3.15
CA HIS A 311 10.80 -0.06 4.43
C HIS A 311 11.29 -1.51 4.28
N ASN A 312 11.59 -1.93 3.07
CA ASN A 312 12.21 -3.20 2.71
C ASN A 312 13.22 -2.95 1.58
N GLU A 313 14.06 -3.95 1.26
CA GLU A 313 15.14 -3.84 0.30
C GLU A 313 14.66 -3.31 -1.06
N ASP A 314 13.68 -3.96 -1.71
CA ASP A 314 13.13 -3.54 -3.00
C ASP A 314 12.54 -2.13 -2.95
N GLY A 315 11.81 -1.78 -1.87
CA GLY A 315 11.29 -0.43 -1.67
C GLY A 315 12.39 0.62 -1.61
N VAL A 316 13.47 0.34 -0.88
CA VAL A 316 14.62 1.24 -0.77
C VAL A 316 15.38 1.35 -2.10
N GLU A 317 15.55 0.27 -2.84
CA GLU A 317 16.14 0.33 -4.19
C GLU A 317 15.34 1.26 -5.12
N LYS A 318 13.99 1.18 -5.09
CA LYS A 318 13.12 2.06 -5.86
C LYS A 318 13.16 3.51 -5.41
N PHE A 319 13.24 3.73 -4.09
CA PHE A 319 13.49 5.06 -3.53
C PHE A 319 14.80 5.63 -4.05
N VAL A 320 15.91 4.88 -3.95
CA VAL A 320 17.25 5.29 -4.39
C VAL A 320 17.27 5.55 -5.90
N GLU A 321 16.67 4.68 -6.72
CA GLU A 321 16.55 4.90 -8.17
C GLU A 321 15.94 6.26 -8.50
N THR A 322 14.96 6.70 -7.70
CA THR A 322 14.28 7.98 -7.91
C THR A 322 15.07 9.13 -7.29
N ALA A 323 15.47 9.01 -6.03
CA ALA A 323 16.10 10.09 -5.26
C ALA A 323 17.49 10.47 -5.77
N ALA A 324 18.26 9.51 -6.31
CA ALA A 324 19.59 9.77 -6.86
C ALA A 324 19.61 10.76 -8.04
N HIS A 325 18.50 10.95 -8.73
CA HIS A 325 18.42 11.94 -9.79
C HIS A 325 18.54 13.37 -9.27
N PHE A 326 18.06 13.63 -8.07
CA PHE A 326 18.01 14.96 -7.46
C PHE A 326 19.36 15.45 -6.96
N GLN A 327 20.31 14.54 -6.61
CA GLN A 327 21.61 14.94 -6.08
C GLN A 327 22.48 15.74 -7.06
N LYS A 328 22.14 15.74 -8.35
CA LYS A 328 22.86 16.52 -9.36
C LYS A 328 22.45 18.00 -9.37
N GLU A 329 21.26 18.28 -8.87
CA GLU A 329 20.63 19.60 -8.96
C GLU A 329 20.45 20.26 -7.59
N TYR A 330 20.35 19.45 -6.52
CA TYR A 330 20.02 19.92 -5.17
C TYR A 330 20.93 19.33 -4.10
N PRO A 331 21.29 20.11 -3.06
CA PRO A 331 21.81 19.56 -1.81
C PRO A 331 20.73 18.69 -1.15
N LEU A 332 21.09 17.46 -0.76
CA LEU A 332 20.13 16.51 -0.19
C LEU A 332 20.29 16.38 1.32
N THR A 333 19.16 16.39 2.01
CA THR A 333 19.03 16.05 3.44
C THR A 333 18.18 14.80 3.58
N LEU A 334 18.58 13.90 4.47
CA LEU A 334 17.86 12.68 4.80
C LEU A 334 17.29 12.75 6.21
N LEU A 335 16.01 12.44 6.37
CA LEU A 335 15.40 12.06 7.64
C LEU A 335 14.99 10.61 7.56
N PHE A 336 15.59 9.76 8.40
CA PHE A 336 15.41 8.32 8.35
C PHE A 336 14.90 7.74 9.67
N SER A 337 14.05 6.73 9.58
CA SER A 337 13.68 5.87 10.70
C SER A 337 13.36 4.47 10.18
N ALA A 338 13.56 3.47 11.01
CA ALA A 338 13.20 2.09 10.71
C ALA A 338 12.52 1.44 11.92
N VAL A 339 11.97 0.25 11.72
CA VAL A 339 11.42 -0.62 12.78
C VAL A 339 12.30 -1.88 12.91
N ASP A 340 12.31 -2.48 14.08
CA ASP A 340 13.24 -3.55 14.49
C ASP A 340 13.09 -4.87 13.72
N ASP A 341 11.96 -5.11 13.09
CA ASP A 341 11.66 -6.31 12.30
C ASP A 341 12.09 -6.20 10.81
N LYS A 342 12.86 -5.17 10.44
CA LYS A 342 13.36 -4.94 9.08
C LYS A 342 14.89 -5.01 9.01
N ASP A 343 15.39 -5.32 7.83
CA ASP A 343 16.85 -5.29 7.58
C ASP A 343 17.31 -3.85 7.31
N TYR A 344 17.29 -3.03 8.37
CA TYR A 344 17.63 -1.62 8.30
C TYR A 344 19.10 -1.37 8.00
N THR A 345 20.00 -2.31 8.31
CA THR A 345 21.43 -2.18 8.01
C THR A 345 21.67 -2.22 6.50
N ASP A 346 21.06 -3.17 5.81
CA ASP A 346 21.15 -3.27 4.34
C ASP A 346 20.41 -2.11 3.66
N MET A 347 19.28 -1.65 4.20
CA MET A 347 18.59 -0.45 3.72
C MET A 347 19.50 0.78 3.78
N ILE A 348 20.19 1.02 4.92
CA ILE A 348 21.09 2.16 5.12
C ILE A 348 22.27 2.07 4.14
N ARG A 349 22.88 0.89 4.01
CA ARG A 349 23.99 0.66 3.06
C ARG A 349 23.54 0.99 1.63
N THR A 350 22.41 0.46 1.18
CA THR A 350 21.87 0.70 -0.17
C THR A 350 21.65 2.19 -0.46
N ILE A 351 21.17 2.94 0.54
CA ILE A 351 20.97 4.39 0.43
C ILE A 351 22.30 5.10 0.29
N LEU A 352 23.27 4.83 1.18
CA LEU A 352 24.56 5.53 1.23
C LEU A 352 25.49 5.17 0.05
N ASP A 353 25.38 3.97 -0.51
CA ASP A 353 26.15 3.56 -1.69
C ASP A 353 25.78 4.36 -2.95
N LYS A 354 24.60 4.93 -3.02
CA LYS A 354 24.06 5.57 -4.22
C LYS A 354 23.81 7.05 -4.08
N ILE A 355 23.58 7.54 -2.86
CA ILE A 355 23.18 8.93 -2.61
C ILE A 355 24.11 9.56 -1.57
N SER A 356 24.66 10.73 -1.92
CA SER A 356 25.43 11.56 -0.98
C SER A 356 24.51 12.61 -0.37
N PHE A 357 24.42 12.63 0.95
CA PHE A 357 23.64 13.62 1.70
C PHE A 357 24.54 14.65 2.37
N CYS A 358 24.12 15.90 2.36
CA CYS A 358 24.76 16.98 3.14
C CYS A 358 24.48 16.80 4.64
N HIS A 359 23.26 16.37 4.96
CA HIS A 359 22.79 16.15 6.33
C HIS A 359 22.00 14.87 6.43
N VAL A 360 22.25 14.11 7.50
CA VAL A 360 21.49 12.89 7.84
C VAL A 360 21.00 13.00 9.28
N ILE A 361 19.68 13.04 9.44
CA ILE A 361 19.03 12.99 10.74
C ILE A 361 18.33 11.65 10.85
N VAL A 362 18.47 10.96 11.96
CA VAL A 362 17.78 9.73 12.25
C VAL A 362 16.88 9.90 13.44
N THR A 363 15.71 9.28 13.40
CA THR A 363 14.73 9.41 14.46
C THR A 363 14.08 8.05 14.77
N GLN A 364 13.40 7.96 15.91
CA GLN A 364 12.65 6.77 16.30
C GLN A 364 11.16 7.05 16.16
N VAL A 365 10.44 6.15 15.46
CA VAL A 365 8.97 6.18 15.41
C VAL A 365 8.37 5.58 16.67
N GLY A 366 7.15 5.97 16.99
CA GLY A 366 6.41 5.42 18.14
C GLY A 366 6.06 3.93 17.98
N GLY A 367 5.54 3.33 19.07
CA GLY A 367 5.06 1.95 19.07
C GLY A 367 6.03 0.92 19.66
N TYR A 368 5.60 -0.34 19.68
CA TYR A 368 6.33 -1.46 20.32
C TYR A 368 7.51 -1.99 19.49
N ARG A 369 7.60 -1.64 18.19
CA ARG A 369 8.70 -2.00 17.29
C ARG A 369 9.70 -0.85 17.08
N LYS A 370 9.73 0.11 18.01
CA LYS A 370 10.63 1.25 17.89
C LYS A 370 12.09 0.83 17.93
N LEU A 371 12.89 1.43 17.06
CA LEU A 371 14.34 1.30 17.05
C LEU A 371 14.95 2.63 17.55
N PRO A 372 15.85 2.63 18.56
CA PRO A 372 16.42 3.86 19.12
C PRO A 372 17.15 4.67 18.05
N ALA A 373 16.97 5.99 18.08
CA ALA A 373 17.61 6.90 17.12
C ALA A 373 19.15 6.86 17.21
N GLU A 374 19.71 6.75 18.43
CA GLU A 374 21.15 6.61 18.66
C GLU A 374 21.72 5.38 17.96
N HIS A 375 21.02 4.22 18.06
CA HIS A 375 21.45 2.98 17.41
C HIS A 375 21.47 3.13 15.88
N LEU A 376 20.43 3.73 15.29
CA LEU A 376 20.42 4.04 13.85
C LEU A 376 21.57 4.98 13.46
N ALA A 377 21.86 6.02 14.27
CA ALA A 377 22.97 6.94 14.01
C ALA A 377 24.33 6.24 14.03
N GLU A 378 24.51 5.28 14.94
CA GLU A 378 25.73 4.47 14.99
C GLU A 378 25.91 3.66 13.71
N ILE A 379 24.85 2.99 13.22
CA ILE A 379 24.91 2.23 11.98
C ILE A 379 25.22 3.13 10.78
N PHE A 380 24.60 4.31 10.68
CA PHE A 380 24.94 5.27 9.63
C PHE A 380 26.42 5.67 9.66
N LYS A 381 27.00 5.87 10.85
CA LYS A 381 28.42 6.19 11.03
C LYS A 381 29.34 5.03 10.62
N GLU A 382 28.98 3.81 10.99
CA GLU A 382 29.68 2.57 10.61
C GLU A 382 29.65 2.35 9.09
N GLN A 383 28.56 2.76 8.42
CA GLN A 383 28.38 2.68 6.97
C GLN A 383 28.95 3.90 6.21
N GLY A 384 29.77 4.74 6.87
CA GLY A 384 30.52 5.79 6.21
C GLY A 384 29.86 7.18 6.24
N CYS A 385 28.83 7.39 7.06
CA CYS A 385 28.21 8.70 7.28
C CYS A 385 28.47 9.23 8.70
N PRO A 386 29.68 9.77 9.00
CA PRO A 386 30.06 10.18 10.35
C PRO A 386 29.24 11.37 10.89
N SER A 387 28.56 12.11 10.02
CA SER A 387 27.76 13.26 10.36
C SER A 387 26.29 12.95 10.71
N ALA A 388 25.92 11.66 10.78
CA ALA A 388 24.58 11.25 11.15
C ALA A 388 24.24 11.67 12.58
N GLU A 389 23.10 12.34 12.75
CA GLU A 389 22.66 12.91 14.02
C GLU A 389 21.37 12.23 14.49
N ALA A 390 21.34 11.79 15.75
CA ALA A 390 20.16 11.24 16.39
C ALA A 390 19.24 12.32 16.94
N CYS A 391 17.93 12.15 16.78
CA CYS A 391 16.91 12.96 17.41
C CYS A 391 15.69 12.10 17.72
N GLU A 392 15.42 11.81 18.99
CA GLU A 392 14.38 10.83 19.38
C GLU A 392 12.95 11.22 18.96
N ASN A 393 12.64 12.51 19.01
CA ASN A 393 11.31 13.00 18.71
C ASN A 393 11.15 13.34 17.23
N VAL A 394 10.20 12.74 16.54
CA VAL A 394 9.99 12.88 15.10
C VAL A 394 9.67 14.34 14.71
N GLU A 395 8.85 15.05 15.49
CA GLU A 395 8.51 16.46 15.19
C GLU A 395 9.74 17.36 15.28
N MET A 396 10.59 17.16 16.31
CA MET A 396 11.85 17.89 16.46
C MET A 396 12.86 17.51 15.36
N ALA A 397 12.96 16.21 15.05
CA ALA A 397 13.81 15.72 13.95
C ALA A 397 13.42 16.32 12.60
N PHE A 398 12.11 16.35 12.32
CA PHE A 398 11.57 16.93 11.09
C PHE A 398 11.83 18.44 11.01
N LYS A 399 11.63 19.19 12.10
CA LYS A 399 11.95 20.62 12.16
C LYS A 399 13.43 20.87 11.91
N LYS A 400 14.32 20.10 12.55
CA LYS A 400 15.76 20.18 12.34
C LYS A 400 16.15 19.86 10.89
N ALA A 401 15.55 18.83 10.30
CA ALA A 401 15.76 18.44 8.92
C ALA A 401 15.32 19.54 7.93
N LEU A 402 14.21 20.23 8.20
CA LEU A 402 13.75 21.38 7.43
C LEU A 402 14.73 22.55 7.50
N GLU A 403 15.26 22.85 8.69
CA GLU A 403 16.27 23.91 8.88
C GLU A 403 17.56 23.59 8.11
N GLN A 404 18.04 22.34 8.20
CA GLN A 404 19.26 21.89 7.52
C GLN A 404 19.11 21.76 5.99
N LYS A 405 17.91 21.44 5.50
CA LYS A 405 17.60 21.44 4.08
C LYS A 405 17.86 22.81 3.43
N GLY A 406 17.58 23.91 4.16
CA GLY A 406 17.65 25.26 3.62
C GLY A 406 16.57 25.54 2.55
N GLU A 407 16.69 26.65 1.84
CA GLU A 407 15.72 27.06 0.81
C GLU A 407 15.88 26.26 -0.49
N ASP A 408 17.12 26.04 -0.92
CA ASP A 408 17.46 25.43 -2.22
C ASP A 408 17.66 23.91 -2.16
N GLY A 409 17.60 23.28 -0.99
CA GLY A 409 17.82 21.87 -0.82
C GLY A 409 16.54 21.03 -0.93
N MET A 410 16.74 19.71 -0.96
CA MET A 410 15.66 18.74 -0.86
C MET A 410 15.80 17.87 0.39
N LEU A 411 14.67 17.60 1.04
CA LEU A 411 14.55 16.69 2.18
C LEU A 411 13.80 15.45 1.76
N PHE A 412 14.43 14.30 1.95
CA PHE A 412 13.79 13.00 1.85
C PHE A 412 13.54 12.42 3.22
N CYS A 413 12.29 11.98 3.48
CA CYS A 413 11.91 11.31 4.71
C CYS A 413 11.50 9.88 4.36
N VAL A 414 12.26 8.87 4.82
CA VAL A 414 12.13 7.49 4.35
C VAL A 414 12.49 6.47 5.43
N GLY A 415 12.10 5.21 5.21
CA GLY A 415 12.47 4.06 6.00
C GLY A 415 11.31 3.44 6.79
N SER A 416 10.18 4.17 6.93
CA SER A 416 9.00 3.64 7.62
C SER A 416 7.72 4.38 7.22
N LEU A 417 6.62 3.65 7.01
CA LEU A 417 5.29 4.24 6.89
C LEU A 417 4.85 4.98 8.16
N TYR A 418 5.31 4.54 9.33
CA TYR A 418 5.03 5.25 10.60
C TYR A 418 5.69 6.64 10.61
N LEU A 419 6.94 6.76 10.12
CA LEU A 419 7.60 8.05 9.97
C LEU A 419 6.79 8.99 9.08
N VAL A 420 6.32 8.49 7.94
CA VAL A 420 5.47 9.28 7.03
C VAL A 420 4.21 9.77 7.75
N GLY A 421 3.53 8.91 8.49
CA GLY A 421 2.33 9.26 9.27
C GLY A 421 2.60 10.34 10.33
N GLU A 422 3.68 10.20 11.11
CA GLU A 422 4.05 11.19 12.14
C GLU A 422 4.43 12.56 11.54
N ILE A 423 5.15 12.57 10.39
CA ILE A 423 5.48 13.80 9.68
C ILE A 423 4.21 14.49 9.14
N LYS A 424 3.30 13.75 8.52
CA LYS A 424 2.02 14.30 8.05
C LYS A 424 1.20 14.86 9.21
N THR A 425 1.19 14.19 10.34
CA THR A 425 0.56 14.67 11.58
C THR A 425 1.20 15.98 12.07
N ALA A 426 2.53 16.08 12.05
CA ALA A 426 3.26 17.29 12.45
C ALA A 426 2.94 18.48 11.52
N ILE A 427 2.86 18.24 10.20
CA ILE A 427 2.48 19.25 9.21
C ILE A 427 1.05 19.75 9.48
N LEU A 428 0.09 18.86 9.69
CA LEU A 428 -1.31 19.20 9.98
C LEU A 428 -1.46 20.03 11.27
N LYS A 429 -0.68 19.73 12.31
CA LYS A 429 -0.66 20.52 13.55
C LYS A 429 -0.04 21.91 13.34
N GLY A 430 1.00 22.00 12.51
CA GLY A 430 1.67 23.28 12.20
C GLY A 430 0.82 24.23 11.37
N THR A 431 -0.07 23.73 10.51
CA THR A 431 -0.99 24.53 9.69
C THR A 431 -2.22 25.04 10.45
N ARG A 432 -2.47 24.55 11.68
CA ARG A 432 -3.58 24.99 12.53
C ARG A 432 -3.19 26.11 13.53
N LYS A 433 -1.93 26.56 13.53
CA LYS A 433 -1.43 27.70 14.29
C LYS A 433 -1.25 28.91 13.37
#